data_5cb3476bc25ba4c099ee979ea50a104d
#
_entry.id   5cb3476bc25ba4c099ee979ea50a104d
#
_cell.length_a   1.000
_cell.length_b   1.000
_cell.length_c   1.000
_cell.angle_alpha   90.00
_cell.angle_beta   90.00
_cell.angle_gamma   90.00
#
_symmetry.space_group_name_H-M   'P 1'
#
loop_
_entity.id
_entity.type
_entity.pdbx_description
1 polymer ?
#
loop_
_entity_poly.entity_id
_entity_poly.type
_entity_poly.pdbx_seq_one_letter_code
_entity_poly.pdbx_strand_id
1 'polypeptide(L)'
;VAASKNSEREAREARDRLRRYNARRAVHTTQTTRRRRDNWFAIGALVIVAALATVTQVFYFNGGPGTPTASPSAGPSAAPQAGTNIGNVPDPSLAQGKTWTGTLTLNSVPLAISLDGAAAPQAVSVFLQSITSNYYVGKTCHRLVTATTARLLQCGSLDGTGATDPSFGFGPIENPGTGGLYPAGTIAMARASGKPYSQGRQFFIVFANSTLPNDSAGGYTIIGQVTSSLADLEGQITNAGVAGGSTDGAPLIPTSITALTIN
;
A
#
# COMPACT_ATOMS: atom_id res chain seq x y z
N VAL A 1 -62.99 55.74 16.68
CA VAL A 1 -61.73 56.42 16.25
C VAL A 1 -60.51 55.66 16.69
N ALA A 2 -60.50 54.93 17.82
CA ALA A 2 -59.31 54.12 18.26
C ALA A 2 -59.04 52.85 17.42
N ALA A 3 -60.08 52.20 16.88
CA ALA A 3 -59.99 51.02 16.04
C ALA A 3 -59.26 51.28 14.71
N SER A 4 -59.41 52.45 14.14
CA SER A 4 -58.75 52.84 12.86
C SER A 4 -57.23 52.98 12.99
N LYS A 5 -56.72 53.49 14.11
CA LYS A 5 -55.24 53.63 14.32
C LYS A 5 -54.56 52.31 14.55
N ASN A 6 -55.22 51.32 15.14
CA ASN A 6 -54.65 49.98 15.32
C ASN A 6 -54.56 49.21 13.98
N SER A 7 -55.63 49.30 13.17
CA SER A 7 -55.64 48.67 11.85
C SER A 7 -54.60 49.24 10.88
N GLU A 8 -54.34 50.54 10.94
CA GLU A 8 -53.31 51.20 10.17
C GLU A 8 -51.89 50.76 10.62
N ARG A 9 -51.66 50.56 11.92
CA ARG A 9 -50.42 50.08 12.48
C ARG A 9 -50.14 48.62 12.05
N GLU A 10 -51.15 47.75 12.18
CA GLU A 10 -51.04 46.35 11.73
C GLU A 10 -50.80 46.26 10.21
N ALA A 11 -51.45 47.10 9.42
CA ALA A 11 -51.22 47.15 7.98
C ALA A 11 -49.83 47.67 7.61
N ARG A 12 -49.21 48.56 8.38
CA ARG A 12 -47.83 48.98 8.20
C ARG A 12 -46.84 47.85 8.54
N GLU A 13 -47.05 47.19 9.69
CA GLU A 13 -46.21 46.07 10.12
C GLU A 13 -46.30 44.89 9.14
N ALA A 14 -47.46 44.58 8.61
CA ALA A 14 -47.65 43.54 7.60
C ALA A 14 -46.90 43.89 6.30
N ARG A 15 -46.97 45.16 5.86
CA ARG A 15 -46.18 45.63 4.68
C ARG A 15 -44.68 45.53 4.90
N ASP A 16 -44.20 45.87 6.10
CA ASP A 16 -42.77 45.77 6.40
C ASP A 16 -42.29 44.32 6.50
N ARG A 17 -43.08 43.41 7.03
CA ARG A 17 -42.79 41.96 7.03
C ARG A 17 -42.73 41.43 5.59
N LEU A 18 -43.66 41.82 4.74
CA LEU A 18 -43.68 41.42 3.32
C LEU A 18 -42.50 41.96 2.56
N ARG A 19 -42.09 43.22 2.79
CA ARG A 19 -40.90 43.83 2.20
C ARG A 19 -39.63 43.06 2.62
N ARG A 20 -39.48 42.75 3.90
CA ARG A 20 -38.34 41.99 4.41
C ARG A 20 -38.31 40.56 3.84
N TYR A 21 -39.44 39.91 3.72
CA TYR A 21 -39.57 38.58 3.12
C TYR A 21 -39.15 38.59 1.64
N ASN A 22 -39.69 39.53 0.86
CA ASN A 22 -39.38 39.65 -0.55
C ASN A 22 -37.91 40.01 -0.80
N ALA A 23 -37.32 40.88 0.03
CA ALA A 23 -35.90 41.19 -0.06
C ALA A 23 -35.03 39.96 0.21
N ARG A 24 -35.31 39.16 1.24
CA ARG A 24 -34.60 37.91 1.51
C ARG A 24 -34.75 36.89 0.37
N ARG A 25 -35.94 36.77 -0.19
CA ARG A 25 -36.21 35.89 -1.32
C ARG A 25 -35.44 36.31 -2.58
N ALA A 26 -35.38 37.61 -2.87
CA ALA A 26 -34.61 38.14 -3.99
C ALA A 26 -33.12 37.86 -3.85
N VAL A 27 -32.52 38.03 -2.65
CA VAL A 27 -31.13 37.70 -2.38
C VAL A 27 -30.87 36.21 -2.57
N HIS A 28 -31.75 35.37 -2.05
CA HIS A 28 -31.60 33.91 -2.17
C HIS A 28 -31.66 33.42 -3.62
N THR A 29 -32.63 33.94 -4.40
CA THR A 29 -32.71 33.57 -5.83
C THR A 29 -31.51 34.02 -6.62
N THR A 30 -30.99 35.23 -6.35
CA THR A 30 -29.77 35.73 -7.01
C THR A 30 -28.55 34.88 -6.66
N GLN A 31 -28.42 34.48 -5.40
CA GLN A 31 -27.32 33.61 -4.95
C GLN A 31 -27.37 32.21 -5.57
N THR A 32 -28.55 31.60 -5.63
CA THR A 32 -28.72 30.26 -6.22
C THR A 32 -28.44 30.26 -7.72
N THR A 33 -28.86 31.32 -8.44
CA THR A 33 -28.59 31.46 -9.87
C THR A 33 -27.10 31.65 -10.14
N ARG A 34 -26.41 32.50 -9.35
CA ARG A 34 -24.95 32.66 -9.44
C ARG A 34 -24.22 31.35 -9.19
N ARG A 35 -24.55 30.64 -8.09
CA ARG A 35 -23.92 29.33 -7.77
C ARG A 35 -24.10 28.29 -8.90
N ARG A 36 -25.29 28.22 -9.49
CA ARG A 36 -25.54 27.31 -10.63
C ARG A 36 -24.66 27.66 -11.83
N ARG A 37 -24.59 28.94 -12.19
CA ARG A 37 -23.73 29.41 -13.29
C ARG A 37 -22.26 29.12 -13.02
N ASP A 38 -21.78 29.43 -11.82
CA ASP A 38 -20.37 29.24 -11.43
C ASP A 38 -20.00 27.74 -11.39
N ASN A 39 -20.91 26.86 -10.95
CA ASN A 39 -20.72 25.42 -11.04
C ASN A 39 -20.62 24.91 -12.48
N TRP A 40 -21.43 25.46 -13.41
CA TRP A 40 -21.34 25.10 -14.82
C TRP A 40 -20.01 25.54 -15.43
N PHE A 41 -19.50 26.72 -15.08
CA PHE A 41 -18.17 27.17 -15.49
C PHE A 41 -17.06 26.30 -14.91
N ALA A 42 -17.16 25.89 -13.64
CA ALA A 42 -16.20 25.01 -13.01
C ALA A 42 -16.16 23.62 -13.68
N ILE A 43 -17.34 23.04 -13.98
CA ILE A 43 -17.43 21.76 -14.69
C ILE A 43 -16.83 21.89 -16.11
N GLY A 44 -17.15 22.97 -16.84
CA GLY A 44 -16.59 23.21 -18.16
C GLY A 44 -15.07 23.32 -18.15
N ALA A 45 -14.51 24.05 -17.18
CA ALA A 45 -13.06 24.17 -17.02
C ALA A 45 -12.40 22.82 -16.72
N LEU A 46 -13.01 21.99 -15.87
CA LEU A 46 -12.51 20.67 -15.53
C LEU A 46 -12.50 19.71 -16.72
N VAL A 47 -13.54 19.76 -17.55
CA VAL A 47 -13.61 18.97 -18.80
C VAL A 47 -12.52 19.40 -19.80
N ILE A 48 -12.27 20.71 -19.93
CA ILE A 48 -11.21 21.23 -20.81
C ILE A 48 -9.83 20.75 -20.33
N VAL A 49 -9.55 20.83 -19.03
CA VAL A 49 -8.28 20.36 -18.46
C VAL A 49 -8.11 18.86 -18.67
N ALA A 50 -9.15 18.07 -18.45
CA ALA A 50 -9.11 16.63 -18.69
C ALA A 50 -8.88 16.30 -20.18
N ALA A 51 -9.54 17.00 -21.10
CA ALA A 51 -9.34 16.82 -22.54
C ALA A 51 -7.91 17.19 -22.97
N LEU A 52 -7.37 18.30 -22.47
CA LEU A 52 -6.00 18.70 -22.76
C LEU A 52 -4.98 17.69 -22.21
N ALA A 53 -5.19 17.18 -20.98
CA ALA A 53 -4.33 16.16 -20.40
C ALA A 53 -4.35 14.86 -21.24
N THR A 54 -5.54 14.44 -21.69
CA THR A 54 -5.69 13.25 -22.55
C THR A 54 -4.99 13.45 -23.90
N VAL A 55 -5.18 14.60 -24.55
CA VAL A 55 -4.52 14.92 -25.82
C VAL A 55 -3.00 14.93 -25.65
N THR A 56 -2.51 15.54 -24.58
CA THR A 56 -1.07 15.60 -24.30
C THR A 56 -0.48 14.19 -24.08
N GLN A 57 -1.19 13.31 -23.35
CA GLN A 57 -0.77 11.92 -23.16
C GLN A 57 -0.77 11.14 -24.48
N VAL A 58 -1.82 11.29 -25.29
CA VAL A 58 -1.89 10.63 -26.60
C VAL A 58 -0.74 11.09 -27.52
N PHE A 59 -0.48 12.39 -27.59
CA PHE A 59 0.67 12.91 -28.35
C PHE A 59 2.01 12.45 -27.79
N TYR A 60 2.16 12.41 -26.46
CA TYR A 60 3.40 11.96 -25.84
C TYR A 60 3.73 10.50 -26.18
N PHE A 61 2.73 9.61 -26.18
CA PHE A 61 2.93 8.17 -26.41
C PHE A 61 2.76 7.73 -27.88
N ASN A 62 2.11 8.52 -28.78
CA ASN A 62 1.86 8.13 -30.17
C ASN A 62 2.74 8.86 -31.23
N GLY A 63 3.76 9.57 -30.83
CA GLY A 63 4.64 10.27 -31.79
C GLY A 63 5.54 11.32 -31.16
N GLY A 64 5.49 11.45 -29.81
CA GLY A 64 6.31 12.37 -29.03
C GLY A 64 7.51 11.70 -28.35
N PRO A 65 8.21 12.42 -27.44
CA PRO A 65 9.41 11.93 -26.75
C PRO A 65 9.23 10.66 -25.91
N GLY A 66 7.98 10.26 -25.65
CA GLY A 66 7.64 9.04 -24.91
C GLY A 66 7.34 7.83 -25.80
N THR A 67 7.45 7.92 -27.11
CA THR A 67 7.36 6.75 -27.99
C THR A 67 8.59 5.86 -27.79
N PRO A 68 8.40 4.59 -27.38
CA PRO A 68 9.52 3.65 -27.36
C PRO A 68 10.04 3.50 -28.79
N THR A 69 11.32 3.77 -29.00
CA THR A 69 12.00 3.54 -30.27
C THR A 69 11.83 2.07 -30.63
N ALA A 70 11.17 1.76 -31.74
CA ALA A 70 10.97 0.40 -32.19
C ALA A 70 12.33 -0.25 -32.41
N SER A 71 12.70 -1.19 -31.53
CA SER A 71 13.72 -2.19 -31.80
C SER A 71 13.21 -3.15 -32.88
N PRO A 72 14.06 -3.63 -33.78
CA PRO A 72 13.64 -4.43 -34.93
C PRO A 72 12.88 -5.67 -34.50
N SER A 73 11.80 -5.92 -35.22
CA SER A 73 10.86 -7.04 -35.22
C SER A 73 11.35 -8.31 -34.56
N ALA A 74 10.78 -8.63 -33.41
CA ALA A 74 10.88 -9.94 -32.80
C ALA A 74 9.90 -10.90 -33.49
N GLY A 75 10.43 -12.03 -33.93
CA GLY A 75 9.68 -13.23 -34.34
C GLY A 75 8.85 -13.82 -33.18
N PRO A 76 8.19 -14.97 -33.34
CA PRO A 76 7.03 -15.41 -32.58
C PRO A 76 7.28 -15.49 -31.08
N SER A 77 6.31 -14.98 -30.36
CA SER A 77 6.05 -15.05 -28.91
C SER A 77 7.05 -15.85 -28.08
N ALA A 78 8.03 -15.16 -27.53
CA ALA A 78 8.90 -15.74 -26.52
C ALA A 78 8.07 -15.98 -25.25
N ALA A 79 8.23 -17.17 -24.66
CA ALA A 79 7.82 -17.47 -23.30
C ALA A 79 8.22 -16.34 -22.33
N PRO A 80 7.52 -16.15 -21.18
CA PRO A 80 7.84 -15.08 -20.24
C PRO A 80 9.36 -15.07 -20.01
N GLN A 81 10.01 -13.96 -20.32
CA GLN A 81 11.45 -13.83 -20.12
C GLN A 81 11.77 -14.16 -18.67
N ALA A 82 12.57 -15.20 -18.43
CA ALA A 82 13.12 -15.48 -17.13
C ALA A 82 13.81 -14.20 -16.67
N GLY A 83 13.29 -13.59 -15.60
CA GLY A 83 13.90 -12.41 -15.00
C GLY A 83 15.31 -12.77 -14.51
N THR A 84 16.17 -11.81 -14.37
CA THR A 84 17.50 -11.98 -13.82
C THR A 84 17.60 -11.29 -12.46
N ASN A 85 18.40 -11.86 -11.56
CA ASN A 85 18.75 -11.23 -10.30
C ASN A 85 19.50 -9.91 -10.54
N ILE A 86 19.29 -8.93 -9.67
CA ILE A 86 19.93 -7.61 -9.70
C ILE A 86 20.77 -7.45 -8.43
N GLY A 87 21.99 -6.95 -8.59
CA GLY A 87 22.90 -6.71 -7.48
C GLY A 87 23.59 -7.97 -6.96
N ASN A 88 24.17 -7.87 -5.78
CA ASN A 88 24.93 -8.96 -5.16
C ASN A 88 24.00 -9.92 -4.42
N VAL A 89 23.29 -10.77 -5.17
CA VAL A 89 22.42 -11.82 -4.64
C VAL A 89 23.28 -13.03 -4.26
N PRO A 90 23.17 -13.53 -3.01
CA PRO A 90 23.96 -14.68 -2.57
C PRO A 90 23.58 -15.95 -3.31
N ASP A 91 24.52 -16.91 -3.32
CA ASP A 91 24.24 -18.25 -3.80
C ASP A 91 23.19 -18.95 -2.91
N PRO A 92 22.20 -19.64 -3.49
CA PRO A 92 21.16 -20.34 -2.72
C PRO A 92 21.70 -21.44 -1.80
N SER A 93 22.92 -21.94 -2.04
CA SER A 93 23.57 -22.89 -1.15
C SER A 93 23.86 -22.35 0.26
N LEU A 94 23.85 -21.03 0.47
CA LEU A 94 24.00 -20.41 1.78
C LEU A 94 22.89 -20.86 2.74
N ALA A 95 21.70 -21.14 2.25
CA ALA A 95 20.59 -21.70 3.05
C ALA A 95 20.84 -23.15 3.53
N GLN A 96 21.80 -23.85 2.96
CA GLN A 96 22.22 -25.23 3.32
C GLN A 96 21.11 -26.27 3.27
N GLY A 97 19.95 -25.97 2.68
CA GLY A 97 18.81 -26.88 2.65
C GLY A 97 18.28 -27.29 4.05
N LYS A 98 18.61 -26.53 5.09
CA LYS A 98 18.21 -26.83 6.47
C LYS A 98 17.23 -25.82 7.03
N THR A 99 16.64 -26.17 8.16
CA THR A 99 15.86 -25.24 8.98
C THR A 99 16.81 -24.40 9.84
N TRP A 100 16.61 -23.08 9.80
CA TRP A 100 17.31 -22.11 10.63
C TRP A 100 16.36 -21.58 11.70
N THR A 101 16.81 -21.46 12.92
CA THR A 101 16.01 -20.91 14.02
C THR A 101 16.63 -19.63 14.56
N GLY A 102 15.81 -18.77 15.15
CA GLY A 102 16.33 -17.50 15.68
C GLY A 102 15.26 -16.65 16.35
N THR A 103 15.59 -15.39 16.54
CA THR A 103 14.68 -14.43 17.16
C THR A 103 14.68 -13.12 16.36
N LEU A 104 13.49 -12.68 15.96
CA LEU A 104 13.21 -11.36 15.41
C LEU A 104 12.56 -10.51 16.50
N THR A 105 13.16 -9.38 16.85
CA THR A 105 12.58 -8.46 17.84
C THR A 105 12.07 -7.20 17.16
N LEU A 106 10.77 -6.93 17.35
CA LEU A 106 10.09 -5.74 16.86
C LEU A 106 9.79 -4.82 18.05
N ASN A 107 10.39 -3.63 18.09
CA ASN A 107 10.44 -2.78 19.28
C ASN A 107 10.97 -3.56 20.49
N SER A 108 10.08 -3.97 21.41
CA SER A 108 10.40 -4.83 22.58
C SER A 108 9.79 -6.22 22.49
N VAL A 109 9.15 -6.59 21.37
CA VAL A 109 8.45 -7.86 21.18
C VAL A 109 9.36 -8.88 20.53
N PRO A 110 9.88 -9.89 21.26
CA PRO A 110 10.68 -10.97 20.69
C PRO A 110 9.76 -12.03 20.06
N LEU A 111 10.03 -12.38 18.81
CA LEU A 111 9.35 -13.42 18.06
C LEU A 111 10.35 -14.51 17.73
N ALA A 112 10.16 -15.72 18.27
CA ALA A 112 10.92 -16.87 17.82
C ALA A 112 10.52 -17.20 16.39
N ILE A 113 11.51 -17.41 15.51
CA ILE A 113 11.29 -17.67 14.08
C ILE A 113 12.00 -18.95 13.64
N SER A 114 11.45 -19.57 12.62
CA SER A 114 12.03 -20.70 11.91
C SER A 114 12.00 -20.42 10.41
N LEU A 115 13.14 -20.53 9.73
CA LEU A 115 13.27 -20.35 8.29
C LEU A 115 13.51 -21.71 7.62
N ASP A 116 12.89 -21.93 6.45
CA ASP A 116 13.00 -23.18 5.69
C ASP A 116 13.90 -22.99 4.48
N GLY A 117 15.18 -23.28 4.68
CA GLY A 117 16.19 -23.20 3.62
C GLY A 117 16.08 -24.29 2.54
N ALA A 118 15.31 -25.35 2.79
CA ALA A 118 15.04 -26.36 1.77
C ALA A 118 13.89 -25.94 0.84
N ALA A 119 12.83 -25.32 1.39
CA ALA A 119 11.67 -24.93 0.62
C ALA A 119 11.88 -23.62 -0.17
N ALA A 120 12.71 -22.68 0.34
CA ALA A 120 13.00 -21.40 -0.29
C ALA A 120 14.50 -21.05 -0.23
N PRO A 121 15.36 -21.81 -0.90
CA PRO A 121 16.81 -21.69 -0.75
C PRO A 121 17.35 -20.32 -1.16
N GLN A 122 16.87 -19.72 -2.25
CA GLN A 122 17.34 -18.41 -2.68
C GLN A 122 16.88 -17.31 -1.72
N ALA A 123 15.62 -17.32 -1.36
CA ALA A 123 15.05 -16.29 -0.49
C ALA A 123 15.62 -16.36 0.94
N VAL A 124 15.80 -17.57 1.48
CA VAL A 124 16.43 -17.77 2.80
C VAL A 124 17.90 -17.35 2.76
N SER A 125 18.64 -17.64 1.67
CA SER A 125 20.02 -17.17 1.51
C SER A 125 20.12 -15.65 1.52
N VAL A 126 19.22 -14.95 0.84
CA VAL A 126 19.16 -13.47 0.86
C VAL A 126 18.83 -12.96 2.28
N PHE A 127 17.92 -13.63 2.96
CA PHE A 127 17.54 -13.24 4.32
C PHE A 127 18.71 -13.42 5.31
N LEU A 128 19.40 -14.55 5.24
CA LEU A 128 20.60 -14.84 6.05
C LEU A 128 21.75 -13.86 5.77
N GLN A 129 22.05 -13.58 4.49
CA GLN A 129 23.05 -12.57 4.12
C GLN A 129 22.68 -11.18 4.69
N SER A 130 21.40 -10.83 4.62
CA SER A 130 20.92 -9.54 5.14
C SER A 130 21.05 -9.45 6.67
N ILE A 131 20.87 -10.57 7.38
CA ILE A 131 21.11 -10.64 8.83
C ILE A 131 22.60 -10.47 9.11
N THR A 132 23.46 -11.25 8.44
CA THR A 132 24.91 -11.23 8.65
C THR A 132 25.52 -9.85 8.34
N SER A 133 25.00 -9.13 7.35
CA SER A 133 25.40 -7.77 7.02
C SER A 133 24.75 -6.69 7.90
N ASN A 134 24.00 -7.08 8.92
CA ASN A 134 23.26 -6.20 9.81
C ASN A 134 22.29 -5.25 9.07
N TYR A 135 21.74 -5.68 7.93
CA TYR A 135 20.84 -4.84 7.13
C TYR A 135 19.53 -4.51 7.85
N TYR A 136 18.98 -5.47 8.60
CA TYR A 136 17.64 -5.36 9.15
C TYR A 136 17.54 -4.52 10.42
N VAL A 137 18.58 -4.48 11.26
CA VAL A 137 18.52 -3.74 12.52
C VAL A 137 18.36 -2.25 12.26
N GLY A 138 17.35 -1.64 12.88
CA GLY A 138 16.95 -0.26 12.69
C GLY A 138 15.97 -0.04 11.52
N LYS A 139 15.69 -1.05 10.68
CA LYS A 139 14.67 -0.93 9.62
C LYS A 139 13.27 -0.91 10.21
N THR A 140 12.40 -0.12 9.60
CA THR A 140 11.02 0.06 10.03
C THR A 140 10.09 -0.97 9.42
N CYS A 141 8.98 -1.23 10.11
CA CYS A 141 7.79 -1.86 9.54
C CYS A 141 6.87 -0.74 9.04
N HIS A 142 6.95 -0.46 7.76
CA HIS A 142 6.34 0.72 7.13
C HIS A 142 4.87 0.52 6.77
N ARG A 143 4.37 -0.73 6.76
CA ARG A 143 3.01 -1.03 6.33
C ARG A 143 2.37 -2.10 7.22
N LEU A 144 1.19 -1.80 7.70
CA LEU A 144 0.28 -2.70 8.39
C LEU A 144 -1.00 -2.84 7.58
N VAL A 145 -1.43 -4.07 7.33
CA VAL A 145 -2.73 -4.38 6.71
C VAL A 145 -3.60 -5.10 7.73
N THR A 146 -4.80 -4.58 7.97
CA THR A 146 -5.80 -5.11 8.91
C THR A 146 -7.12 -5.45 8.23
N ALA A 147 -7.12 -5.60 6.89
CA ALA A 147 -8.28 -5.97 6.12
C ALA A 147 -8.76 -7.40 6.45
N THR A 148 -10.03 -7.69 6.20
CA THR A 148 -10.64 -9.00 6.53
C THR A 148 -9.93 -10.17 5.85
N THR A 149 -9.43 -9.95 4.62
CA THR A 149 -8.78 -10.99 3.81
C THR A 149 -7.26 -11.01 3.94
N ALA A 150 -6.66 -9.93 4.48
CA ALA A 150 -5.21 -9.82 4.60
C ALA A 150 -4.84 -9.13 5.91
N ARG A 151 -4.07 -9.80 6.76
CA ARG A 151 -3.59 -9.30 8.04
C ARG A 151 -2.09 -9.53 8.14
N LEU A 152 -1.32 -8.51 7.80
CA LEU A 152 0.13 -8.60 7.75
C LEU A 152 0.84 -7.31 8.17
N LEU A 153 2.04 -7.46 8.68
CA LEU A 153 2.96 -6.38 9.02
C LEU A 153 4.21 -6.49 8.12
N GLN A 154 4.46 -5.51 7.25
CA GLN A 154 5.55 -5.51 6.29
C GLN A 154 6.70 -4.62 6.74
N CYS A 155 7.93 -5.16 6.70
CA CYS A 155 9.15 -4.57 7.26
C CYS A 155 10.32 -4.65 6.27
N GLY A 156 11.42 -3.98 6.60
CA GLY A 156 12.71 -4.17 5.93
C GLY A 156 12.93 -3.38 4.65
N SER A 157 12.14 -2.34 4.40
CA SER A 157 12.36 -1.39 3.30
C SER A 157 13.70 -0.67 3.47
N LEU A 158 14.36 -0.36 2.34
CA LEU A 158 15.67 0.27 2.32
C LEU A 158 15.68 1.61 3.08
N ASP A 159 14.67 2.43 2.84
CA ASP A 159 14.53 3.81 3.34
C ASP A 159 13.28 4.02 4.24
N GLY A 160 12.55 2.95 4.54
CA GLY A 160 11.32 3.02 5.33
C GLY A 160 10.07 3.45 4.57
N THR A 161 10.15 3.75 3.27
CA THR A 161 9.00 4.18 2.45
C THR A 161 8.20 3.01 1.88
N GLY A 162 8.78 1.80 1.86
CA GLY A 162 8.22 0.65 1.16
C GLY A 162 8.59 0.58 -0.32
N ALA A 163 9.33 1.55 -0.83
CA ALA A 163 9.81 1.53 -2.22
C ALA A 163 10.69 0.32 -2.50
N THR A 164 10.64 -0.17 -3.74
CA THR A 164 11.52 -1.24 -4.21
C THR A 164 12.95 -0.71 -4.32
N ASP A 165 13.93 -1.49 -3.84
CA ASP A 165 15.33 -1.18 -4.04
C ASP A 165 15.72 -1.44 -5.52
N PRO A 166 16.06 -0.41 -6.31
CA PRO A 166 16.37 -0.59 -7.72
C PRO A 166 17.72 -1.27 -7.95
N SER A 167 18.57 -1.33 -6.92
CA SER A 167 19.92 -1.92 -6.98
C SER A 167 19.97 -3.38 -6.54
N PHE A 168 18.85 -3.91 -6.02
CA PHE A 168 18.81 -5.28 -5.50
C PHE A 168 17.45 -5.93 -5.75
N GLY A 169 17.46 -7.08 -6.40
CA GLY A 169 16.27 -7.88 -6.66
C GLY A 169 16.61 -9.31 -7.00
N PHE A 170 15.77 -10.24 -6.60
CA PHE A 170 15.97 -11.66 -6.88
C PHE A 170 14.64 -12.39 -7.16
N GLY A 171 14.78 -13.60 -7.70
CA GLY A 171 13.72 -14.54 -7.99
C GLY A 171 14.30 -15.90 -8.43
N PRO A 172 13.44 -16.77 -8.94
CA PRO A 172 12.00 -16.66 -9.02
C PRO A 172 11.31 -16.77 -7.66
N ILE A 173 9.96 -16.80 -7.66
CA ILE A 173 9.19 -17.11 -6.45
C ILE A 173 9.41 -18.57 -6.07
N GLU A 174 9.67 -18.83 -4.81
CA GLU A 174 9.85 -20.14 -4.21
C GLU A 174 8.74 -20.39 -3.19
N ASN A 175 8.30 -21.65 -3.03
CA ASN A 175 7.38 -22.06 -1.97
C ASN A 175 6.20 -21.09 -1.71
N PRO A 176 5.39 -20.73 -2.71
CA PRO A 176 4.26 -19.81 -2.51
C PRO A 176 3.13 -20.48 -1.73
N GLY A 177 2.32 -19.66 -1.05
CA GLY A 177 1.13 -20.16 -0.34
C GLY A 177 0.16 -20.87 -1.28
N THR A 178 -0.20 -22.10 -0.95
CA THR A 178 -1.11 -22.93 -1.74
C THR A 178 -2.48 -22.26 -1.84
N GLY A 179 -2.96 -22.04 -3.07
CA GLY A 179 -4.24 -21.35 -3.30
C GLY A 179 -4.28 -19.90 -2.81
N GLY A 180 -3.11 -19.29 -2.58
CA GLY A 180 -3.01 -17.93 -2.03
C GLY A 180 -3.21 -17.87 -0.51
N LEU A 181 -3.23 -18.99 0.18
CA LEU A 181 -3.40 -19.06 1.63
C LEU A 181 -2.06 -18.88 2.35
N TYR A 182 -2.05 -17.99 3.35
CA TYR A 182 -0.93 -17.71 4.23
C TYR A 182 -1.41 -17.77 5.68
N PRO A 183 -1.15 -18.85 6.38
CA PRO A 183 -1.55 -19.00 7.79
C PRO A 183 -0.92 -17.95 8.70
N ALA A 184 -1.53 -17.72 9.85
CA ALA A 184 -0.94 -16.92 10.91
C ALA A 184 0.44 -17.44 11.29
N GLY A 185 1.39 -16.56 11.49
CA GLY A 185 2.80 -16.86 11.73
C GLY A 185 3.66 -16.89 10.46
N THR A 186 3.09 -16.99 9.26
CA THR A 186 3.88 -17.02 8.01
C THR A 186 4.79 -15.79 7.89
N ILE A 187 6.05 -16.03 7.51
CA ILE A 187 7.01 -15.01 7.10
C ILE A 187 7.26 -15.20 5.60
N ALA A 188 6.97 -14.14 4.81
CA ALA A 188 7.12 -14.21 3.36
C ALA A 188 7.78 -12.95 2.78
N MET A 189 8.42 -13.11 1.62
CA MET A 189 9.10 -12.01 0.93
C MET A 189 8.11 -11.14 0.16
N ALA A 190 8.25 -9.83 0.30
CA ALA A 190 7.49 -8.88 -0.50
C ALA A 190 8.07 -8.76 -1.92
N ARG A 191 7.20 -8.47 -2.89
CA ARG A 191 7.54 -8.26 -4.30
C ARG A 191 6.58 -7.29 -4.98
N ALA A 192 6.97 -6.76 -6.12
CA ALA A 192 6.07 -6.01 -6.98
C ALA A 192 5.11 -6.94 -7.75
N SER A 193 3.86 -6.48 -7.95
CA SER A 193 2.85 -7.24 -8.67
C SER A 193 3.31 -7.60 -10.09
N GLY A 194 3.05 -8.84 -10.51
CA GLY A 194 3.39 -9.35 -11.84
C GLY A 194 4.88 -9.56 -12.11
N LYS A 195 5.77 -9.34 -11.12
CA LYS A 195 7.24 -9.37 -11.31
C LYS A 195 7.89 -10.39 -10.38
N PRO A 196 8.16 -11.63 -10.85
CA PRO A 196 8.71 -12.70 -10.01
C PRO A 196 10.15 -12.46 -9.54
N TYR A 197 10.92 -11.59 -10.24
CA TYR A 197 12.29 -11.22 -9.90
C TYR A 197 12.42 -9.84 -9.22
N SER A 198 11.34 -9.39 -8.59
CA SER A 198 11.32 -8.14 -7.82
C SER A 198 11.31 -8.35 -6.31
N GLN A 199 11.57 -9.56 -5.84
CA GLN A 199 11.78 -9.81 -4.42
C GLN A 199 13.06 -9.07 -3.99
N GLY A 200 12.96 -8.30 -2.93
CA GLY A 200 14.09 -7.58 -2.35
C GLY A 200 14.41 -8.09 -0.95
N ARG A 201 14.71 -7.15 -0.04
CA ARG A 201 14.93 -7.46 1.38
C ARG A 201 13.69 -7.22 2.24
N GLN A 202 12.61 -6.71 1.65
CA GLN A 202 11.35 -6.52 2.37
C GLN A 202 10.64 -7.86 2.59
N PHE A 203 10.16 -8.06 3.79
CA PHE A 203 9.36 -9.23 4.17
C PHE A 203 8.12 -8.80 4.94
N PHE A 204 7.17 -9.71 5.08
CA PHE A 204 6.01 -9.49 5.93
C PHE A 204 5.73 -10.68 6.83
N ILE A 205 5.13 -10.39 7.98
CA ILE A 205 4.64 -11.36 8.95
C ILE A 205 3.12 -11.35 8.87
N VAL A 206 2.53 -12.51 8.64
CA VAL A 206 1.07 -12.70 8.68
C VAL A 206 0.66 -12.95 10.12
N PHE A 207 -0.10 -12.04 10.74
CA PHE A 207 -0.51 -12.19 12.13
C PHE A 207 -1.89 -12.83 12.30
N ALA A 208 -2.69 -12.96 11.24
CA ALA A 208 -3.89 -13.81 11.21
C ALA A 208 -4.04 -14.43 9.81
N ASN A 209 -4.71 -15.58 9.72
CA ASN A 209 -4.91 -16.29 8.45
C ASN A 209 -5.35 -15.33 7.34
N SER A 210 -4.61 -15.33 6.25
CA SER A 210 -4.77 -14.38 5.14
C SER A 210 -4.86 -15.09 3.81
N THR A 211 -5.64 -14.52 2.88
CA THR A 211 -5.66 -14.91 1.48
C THR A 211 -5.07 -13.76 0.67
N LEU A 212 -3.90 -13.98 0.08
CA LEU A 212 -3.20 -12.98 -0.70
C LEU A 212 -3.33 -13.30 -2.21
N PRO A 213 -3.33 -12.27 -3.08
CA PRO A 213 -3.49 -12.48 -4.51
C PRO A 213 -2.37 -13.36 -5.10
N ASN A 214 -2.75 -14.33 -5.92
CA ASN A 214 -1.89 -14.96 -6.91
C ASN A 214 -2.06 -14.20 -8.23
N ASP A 215 -1.06 -13.42 -8.61
CA ASP A 215 -1.05 -12.73 -9.91
C ASP A 215 -0.29 -13.56 -10.98
N SER A 216 -0.01 -12.96 -12.14
CA SER A 216 0.71 -13.63 -13.23
C SER A 216 2.11 -14.12 -12.86
N ALA A 217 2.72 -13.59 -11.80
CA ALA A 217 4.00 -14.04 -11.28
C ALA A 217 3.87 -15.15 -10.21
N GLY A 218 2.67 -15.46 -9.76
CA GLY A 218 2.38 -16.36 -8.65
C GLY A 218 2.11 -15.65 -7.33
N GLY A 219 2.30 -16.35 -6.22
CA GLY A 219 2.13 -15.83 -4.86
C GLY A 219 3.35 -15.08 -4.33
N TYR A 220 3.58 -15.19 -3.03
CA TYR A 220 4.75 -14.64 -2.32
C TYR A 220 5.57 -15.79 -1.77
N THR A 221 6.89 -15.70 -1.86
CA THR A 221 7.80 -16.72 -1.33
C THR A 221 7.70 -16.80 0.18
N ILE A 222 7.25 -17.94 0.71
CA ILE A 222 7.28 -18.24 2.14
C ILE A 222 8.69 -18.68 2.50
N ILE A 223 9.36 -17.94 3.38
CA ILE A 223 10.70 -18.26 3.87
C ILE A 223 10.69 -18.96 5.21
N GLY A 224 9.57 -18.95 5.93
CA GLY A 224 9.44 -19.55 7.24
C GLY A 224 8.24 -19.07 8.02
N GLN A 225 8.35 -19.19 9.35
CA GLN A 225 7.25 -18.85 10.24
C GLN A 225 7.73 -18.34 11.60
N VAL A 226 6.88 -17.56 12.26
CA VAL A 226 6.95 -17.28 13.69
C VAL A 226 6.49 -18.54 14.44
N THR A 227 7.29 -19.02 15.38
CA THR A 227 7.04 -20.22 16.15
C THR A 227 6.58 -19.96 17.60
N SER A 228 6.73 -18.70 18.05
CA SER A 228 6.15 -18.24 19.31
C SER A 228 4.71 -17.78 19.13
N SER A 229 4.05 -17.47 20.27
CA SER A 229 2.74 -16.80 20.21
C SER A 229 2.82 -15.45 19.53
N LEU A 230 1.79 -15.12 18.73
CA LEU A 230 1.63 -13.80 18.12
C LEU A 230 0.91 -12.80 19.03
N ALA A 231 0.44 -13.23 20.21
CA ALA A 231 -0.36 -12.42 21.12
C ALA A 231 0.33 -11.12 21.53
N ASP A 232 1.65 -11.15 21.76
CA ASP A 232 2.42 -9.97 22.11
C ASP A 232 2.57 -9.01 20.91
N LEU A 233 2.77 -9.55 19.71
CA LEU A 233 2.78 -8.76 18.48
C LEU A 233 1.43 -8.08 18.27
N GLU A 234 0.35 -8.82 18.45
CA GLU A 234 -0.99 -8.29 18.31
C GLU A 234 -1.29 -7.25 19.40
N GLY A 235 -1.06 -7.58 20.66
CA GLY A 235 -1.39 -6.71 21.79
C GLY A 235 -0.60 -5.41 21.84
N GLN A 236 0.68 -5.43 21.47
CA GLN A 236 1.58 -4.28 21.58
C GLN A 236 1.70 -3.47 20.31
N ILE A 237 1.40 -4.05 19.13
CA ILE A 237 1.64 -3.42 17.84
C ILE A 237 0.38 -3.42 16.95
N THR A 238 -0.07 -4.60 16.49
CA THR A 238 -1.01 -4.64 15.37
C THR A 238 -2.45 -4.30 15.74
N ASN A 239 -2.88 -4.55 16.99
CA ASN A 239 -4.23 -4.21 17.47
C ASN A 239 -4.45 -2.69 17.62
N ALA A 240 -3.38 -1.89 17.69
CA ALA A 240 -3.50 -0.44 17.63
C ALA A 240 -4.02 0.05 16.28
N GLY A 241 -3.86 -0.76 15.24
CA GLY A 241 -4.37 -0.46 13.91
C GLY A 241 -3.43 0.41 13.07
N VAL A 242 -4.00 0.95 12.00
CA VAL A 242 -3.30 1.74 10.98
C VAL A 242 -3.47 3.23 11.27
N ALA A 243 -2.43 4.01 11.08
CA ALA A 243 -2.48 5.46 11.20
C ALA A 243 -3.53 6.04 10.24
N GLY A 244 -4.32 6.99 10.74
CA GLY A 244 -5.42 7.58 9.96
C GLY A 244 -6.69 6.72 9.84
N GLY A 245 -6.77 5.57 10.53
CA GLY A 245 -7.99 4.74 10.59
C GLY A 245 -8.29 3.94 9.33
N SER A 246 -7.34 3.84 8.39
CA SER A 246 -7.41 2.96 7.21
C SER A 246 -7.19 1.49 7.61
N THR A 247 -7.46 0.56 6.69
CA THR A 247 -7.11 -0.86 6.85
C THR A 247 -5.77 -1.22 6.21
N ASP A 248 -5.09 -0.27 5.57
CA ASP A 248 -3.78 -0.45 4.91
C ASP A 248 -2.99 0.87 4.99
N GLY A 249 -1.80 0.84 5.54
CA GLY A 249 -0.94 2.01 5.71
C GLY A 249 0.10 1.83 6.82
N ALA A 250 0.68 2.93 7.29
CA ALA A 250 1.65 2.87 8.37
C ALA A 250 0.99 2.38 9.68
N PRO A 251 1.64 1.51 10.48
CA PRO A 251 1.11 1.11 11.77
C PRO A 251 0.99 2.33 12.70
N LEU A 252 -0.07 2.38 13.50
CA LEU A 252 -0.29 3.47 14.48
C LEU A 252 0.83 3.49 15.53
N ILE A 253 1.30 2.33 15.93
CA ILE A 253 2.50 2.20 16.77
C ILE A 253 3.72 2.12 15.84
N PRO A 254 4.59 3.15 15.79
CA PRO A 254 5.83 3.09 15.02
C PRO A 254 6.64 1.86 15.41
N THR A 255 6.95 1.04 14.43
CA THR A 255 7.56 -0.28 14.68
C THR A 255 8.88 -0.40 13.92
N SER A 256 9.91 -0.88 14.58
CA SER A 256 11.23 -1.13 14.00
C SER A 256 11.78 -2.47 14.42
N ILE A 257 12.66 -3.02 13.60
CA ILE A 257 13.45 -4.22 13.92
C ILE A 257 14.60 -3.79 14.83
N THR A 258 14.54 -4.18 16.09
CA THR A 258 15.57 -3.82 17.11
C THR A 258 16.65 -4.88 17.25
N ALA A 259 16.32 -6.14 16.94
CA ALA A 259 17.29 -7.23 16.87
C ALA A 259 16.80 -8.32 15.92
N LEU A 260 17.75 -9.01 15.28
CA LEU A 260 17.47 -10.21 14.49
C LEU A 260 18.69 -11.13 14.54
N THR A 261 18.51 -12.30 15.12
CA THR A 261 19.56 -13.32 15.28
C THR A 261 19.11 -14.65 14.70
N ILE A 262 20.06 -15.41 14.13
CA ILE A 262 19.84 -16.77 13.60
C ILE A 262 20.97 -17.70 14.11
N ASN A 263 20.60 -18.95 14.41
CA ASN A 263 21.47 -20.02 14.89
C ASN A 263 21.54 -21.16 13.88
#